data_a0dc853842d919b45e53040d223e873a
#
_entry.id   a0dc853842d919b45e53040d223e873a
#
_cell.length_a   1.000
_cell.length_b   1.000
_cell.length_c   1.000
_cell.angle_alpha   90.00
_cell.angle_beta   90.00
_cell.angle_gamma   90.00
#
_symmetry.space_group_name_H-M   'P 1'
#
loop_
_entity.id
_entity.type
_entity.pdbx_description
1 polymer ?
#
loop_
_entity_poly.entity_id
_entity_poly.type
_entity_poly.pdbx_seq_one_letter_code
_entity_poly.pdbx_strand_id
1 'polypeptide(L)'
;MKRDLDLVREILLELESWPAELEWRVVNIEVRRPDEIDAHVLIMADAGLVKASVLGTDRGQVLERIRVLQLTWHGHDFLDEGGGGGP
;
A
#
# COMPACT_ATOMS: atom_id res chain seq x y z
N MET A 1 2.56 0.78 -16.04
CA MET A 1 3.27 1.54 -15.00
C MET A 1 4.40 0.69 -14.44
N LYS A 2 5.52 1.30 -14.20
CA LYS A 2 6.69 0.61 -13.66
C LYS A 2 6.57 0.50 -12.14
N ARG A 3 6.81 -0.70 -11.58
CA ARG A 3 6.79 -0.88 -10.13
C ARG A 3 8.00 -0.19 -9.50
N ASP A 4 7.75 0.52 -8.43
CA ASP A 4 8.79 1.14 -7.61
C ASP A 4 8.84 0.39 -6.28
N LEU A 5 9.81 -0.51 -6.14
CA LEU A 5 9.93 -1.32 -4.93
C LEU A 5 10.28 -0.49 -3.69
N ASP A 6 10.95 0.63 -3.88
CA ASP A 6 11.22 1.54 -2.77
C ASP A 6 9.92 2.14 -2.24
N LEU A 7 9.02 2.51 -3.16
CA LEU A 7 7.72 3.03 -2.76
C LEU A 7 6.87 1.95 -2.09
N VAL A 8 6.88 0.73 -2.60
CA VAL A 8 6.19 -0.39 -1.97
C VAL A 8 6.65 -0.54 -0.52
N ARG A 9 7.95 -0.53 -0.30
CA ARG A 9 8.52 -0.64 1.03
C ARG A 9 8.13 0.54 1.92
N GLU A 10 8.17 1.75 1.39
CA GLU A 10 7.76 2.94 2.13
C GLU A 10 6.31 2.86 2.58
N ILE A 11 5.43 2.39 1.70
CA ILE A 11 4.01 2.22 2.05
C ILE A 11 3.86 1.18 3.16
N LEU A 12 4.52 0.04 3.05
CA LEU A 12 4.44 -1.00 4.07
C LEU A 12 4.95 -0.51 5.42
N LEU A 13 6.06 0.23 5.44
CA LEU A 13 6.59 0.80 6.67
C LEU A 13 5.64 1.82 7.29
N GLU A 14 4.99 2.62 6.46
CA GLU A 14 3.99 3.57 6.93
C GLU A 14 2.83 2.85 7.62
N LEU A 15 2.32 1.79 6.99
CA LEU A 15 1.23 1.02 7.56
C LEU A 15 1.63 0.34 8.87
N GLU A 16 2.86 -0.13 8.96
CA GLU A 16 3.37 -0.75 10.18
C GLU A 16 3.40 0.22 11.36
N SER A 17 3.56 1.51 11.08
CA SER A 17 3.58 2.56 12.10
C SER A 17 2.19 2.98 12.56
N TRP A 18 1.13 2.53 11.89
CA TRP A 18 -0.23 2.93 12.23
C TRP A 18 -0.67 2.34 13.55
N PRO A 19 -1.61 3.02 14.26
CA PRO A 19 -2.17 2.49 15.51
C PRO A 19 -2.82 1.12 15.31
N ALA A 20 -2.89 0.35 16.39
CA ALA A 20 -3.50 -0.99 16.35
C ALA A 20 -4.99 -0.97 16.03
N GLU A 21 -5.64 0.18 16.18
CA GLU A 21 -7.05 0.33 15.87
C GLU A 21 -7.27 0.22 14.37
N LEU A 22 -8.19 -0.67 13.98
CA LEU A 22 -8.50 -0.88 12.57
C LEU A 22 -9.40 0.24 12.05
N GLU A 23 -8.84 1.06 11.17
CA GLU A 23 -9.57 2.13 10.48
C GLU A 23 -9.10 2.22 9.05
N TRP A 24 -10.03 2.50 8.16
CA TRP A 24 -9.71 2.76 6.76
C TRP A 24 -9.06 4.13 6.65
N ARG A 25 -7.82 4.17 6.20
CA ARG A 25 -7.03 5.40 6.09
C ARG A 25 -6.40 5.53 4.72
N VAL A 26 -6.21 6.78 4.30
CA VAL A 26 -5.46 7.09 3.10
C VAL A 26 -3.97 7.07 3.44
N VAL A 27 -3.16 6.48 2.58
CA VAL A 27 -1.70 6.48 2.76
C VAL A 27 -1.14 7.79 2.24
N ASN A 28 -0.37 8.47 3.08
CA ASN A 28 0.32 9.70 2.69
C ASN A 28 1.82 9.54 2.98
N ILE A 29 2.63 9.81 1.98
CA ILE A 29 4.08 9.80 2.11
C ILE A 29 4.57 11.13 1.54
N GLU A 30 5.26 11.90 2.36
CA GLU A 30 5.55 13.32 2.11
C GLU A 30 6.18 13.62 0.75
N VAL A 31 7.13 12.82 0.32
CA VAL A 31 7.87 13.07 -0.93
C VAL A 31 7.30 12.32 -2.13
N ARG A 32 6.16 11.69 -1.97
CA ARG A 32 5.56 10.89 -3.04
C ARG A 32 4.24 11.50 -3.50
N ARG A 33 3.92 11.33 -4.77
CA ARG A 33 2.67 11.83 -5.34
C ARG A 33 1.51 10.94 -4.93
N PRO A 34 0.36 11.53 -4.59
CA PRO A 34 -0.82 10.74 -4.20
C PRO A 34 -1.26 9.72 -5.24
N ASP A 35 -1.26 10.07 -6.52
CA ASP A 35 -1.64 9.15 -7.58
C ASP A 35 -0.67 7.96 -7.70
N GLU A 36 0.60 8.21 -7.52
CA GLU A 36 1.63 7.18 -7.52
C GLU A 36 1.46 6.23 -6.35
N ILE A 37 1.20 6.78 -5.16
CA ILE A 37 0.93 5.97 -3.95
C ILE A 37 -0.27 5.07 -4.19
N ASP A 38 -1.38 5.63 -4.65
CA ASP A 38 -2.62 4.86 -4.83
C ASP A 38 -2.47 3.79 -5.89
N ALA A 39 -1.75 4.08 -6.97
CA ALA A 39 -1.49 3.08 -8.01
C ALA A 39 -0.72 1.88 -7.43
N HIS A 40 0.26 2.15 -6.58
CA HIS A 40 1.02 1.09 -5.93
C HIS A 40 0.20 0.35 -4.87
N VAL A 41 -0.68 1.05 -4.15
CA VAL A 41 -1.59 0.41 -3.20
C VAL A 41 -2.48 -0.61 -3.91
N LEU A 42 -2.99 -0.28 -5.10
CA LEU A 42 -3.80 -1.23 -5.87
C LEU A 42 -3.01 -2.47 -6.27
N ILE A 43 -1.77 -2.29 -6.72
CA ILE A 43 -0.88 -3.40 -7.07
C ILE A 43 -0.59 -4.26 -5.82
N MET A 44 -0.33 -3.62 -4.70
CA MET A 44 -0.04 -4.30 -3.44
C MET A 44 -1.25 -5.08 -2.93
N ALA A 45 -2.45 -4.53 -3.08
CA ALA A 45 -3.67 -5.22 -2.70
C ALA A 45 -3.88 -6.46 -3.57
N ASP A 46 -3.63 -6.34 -4.88
CA ASP A 46 -3.72 -7.45 -5.80
C ASP A 46 -2.70 -8.55 -5.47
N ALA A 47 -1.53 -8.16 -5.01
CA ALA A 47 -0.49 -9.09 -4.59
C ALA A 47 -0.75 -9.69 -3.20
N GLY A 48 -1.78 -9.23 -2.49
CA GLY A 48 -2.12 -9.73 -1.18
C GLY A 48 -1.28 -9.14 -0.04
N LEU A 49 -0.60 -8.02 -0.26
CA LEU A 49 0.25 -7.40 0.75
C LEU A 49 -0.51 -6.51 1.72
N VAL A 50 -1.61 -5.92 1.28
CA VAL A 50 -2.42 -5.02 2.09
C VAL A 50 -3.90 -5.28 1.84
N LYS A 51 -4.75 -4.90 2.81
CA LYS A 51 -6.18 -4.84 2.60
C LYS A 51 -6.54 -3.41 2.26
N ALA A 52 -7.07 -3.20 1.06
CA ALA A 52 -7.45 -1.88 0.56
C ALA A 52 -8.89 -1.88 0.07
N SER A 53 -9.52 -0.71 0.14
CA SER A 53 -10.86 -0.49 -0.40
C SER A 53 -10.75 0.01 -1.83
N VAL A 54 -11.44 -0.64 -2.75
CA VAL A 54 -11.47 -0.24 -4.16
C VAL A 54 -12.75 0.52 -4.52
N LEU A 55 -13.50 0.96 -3.51
CA LEU A 55 -14.75 1.70 -3.74
C LEU A 55 -14.53 3.03 -4.46
N GLY A 56 -13.34 3.57 -4.38
CA GLY A 56 -13.00 4.81 -5.08
C GLY A 56 -12.55 4.61 -6.51
N THR A 57 -12.77 3.44 -7.10
CA THR A 57 -12.36 3.17 -8.48
C THR A 57 -13.58 2.95 -9.37
N ASP A 58 -13.44 3.27 -10.66
CA ASP A 58 -14.45 3.01 -11.66
C ASP A 58 -13.75 2.67 -12.97
N ARG A 59 -14.06 1.52 -13.55
CA ARG A 59 -13.50 1.03 -14.81
C ARG A 59 -11.97 1.07 -14.81
N GLY A 60 -11.38 0.73 -13.67
CA GLY A 60 -9.92 0.72 -13.52
C GLY A 60 -9.30 2.09 -13.29
N GLN A 61 -10.11 3.13 -13.19
CA GLN A 61 -9.64 4.47 -12.87
C GLN A 61 -9.85 4.79 -11.40
N VAL A 62 -8.87 5.44 -10.78
CA VAL A 62 -8.98 5.89 -9.40
C VAL A 62 -9.72 7.21 -9.38
N LEU A 63 -10.92 7.24 -8.79
CA LEU A 63 -11.76 8.43 -8.71
C LEU A 63 -11.52 9.23 -7.44
N GLU A 64 -11.06 8.55 -6.38
CA GLU A 64 -10.70 9.18 -5.11
C GLU A 64 -9.56 8.38 -4.47
N ARG A 65 -9.01 8.91 -3.40
CA ARG A 65 -7.89 8.24 -2.75
C ARG A 65 -8.29 6.85 -2.27
N ILE A 66 -7.40 5.88 -2.49
CA ILE A 66 -7.60 4.50 -2.03
C ILE A 66 -7.34 4.43 -0.53
N ARG A 67 -8.25 3.79 0.20
CA ARG A 67 -8.11 3.61 1.64
C ARG A 67 -7.58 2.24 1.96
N VAL A 68 -6.69 2.17 2.91
CA VAL A 68 -6.06 0.94 3.35
C VAL A 68 -6.42 0.69 4.80
N LEU A 69 -6.69 -0.56 5.13
CA LEU A 69 -7.02 -0.96 6.50
C LEU A 69 -5.78 -1.41 7.27
N GLN A 70 -5.02 -2.32 6.70
CA GLN A 70 -3.85 -2.89 7.38
C GLN A 70 -2.98 -3.70 6.42
N LEU A 71 -1.78 -4.03 6.89
CA LEU A 71 -0.95 -5.04 6.26
C LEU A 71 -1.60 -6.40 6.40
N THR A 72 -1.38 -7.25 5.41
CA THR A 72 -1.72 -8.66 5.52
C THR A 72 -0.53 -9.41 6.11
N TRP A 73 -0.71 -10.71 6.37
CA TRP A 73 0.39 -11.57 6.76
C TRP A 73 1.51 -11.54 5.73
N HIS A 74 1.16 -11.58 4.43
CA HIS A 74 2.14 -11.49 3.34
C HIS A 74 2.88 -10.15 3.33
N GLY A 75 2.19 -9.06 3.67
CA GLY A 75 2.82 -7.75 3.76
C GLY A 75 3.89 -7.71 4.84
N HIS A 76 3.61 -8.29 6.00
CA HIS A 76 4.59 -8.39 7.07
C HIS A 76 5.79 -9.24 6.65
N ASP A 77 5.54 -10.39 6.03
CA ASP A 77 6.61 -11.26 5.55
C ASP A 77 7.50 -10.54 4.54
N PHE A 78 6.90 -9.78 3.65
CA PHE A 78 7.63 -9.01 2.65
C PHE A 78 8.62 -8.05 3.32
N LEU A 79 8.18 -7.33 4.35
CA LEU A 79 9.05 -6.43 5.11
C LEU A 79 10.16 -7.19 5.85
N ASP A 80 9.79 -8.30 6.49
CA ASP A 80 10.74 -9.10 7.25
C ASP A 80 11.84 -9.69 6.37
N GLU A 81 11.53 -9.94 5.10
CA GLU A 81 12.48 -10.44 4.12
C GLU A 81 13.30 -9.32 3.45
N GLY A 82 13.23 -8.10 3.99
CA GLY A 82 13.98 -6.98 3.44
C GLY A 82 13.33 -6.34 2.23
N GLY A 83 12.01 -6.43 2.12
CA GLY A 83 11.28 -5.76 1.05
C GLY A 83 11.43 -6.43 -0.30
N GLY A 84 11.54 -7.76 -0.32
CA GLY A 84 11.62 -8.52 -1.56
C GLY A 84 13.02 -8.59 -2.16
N GLY A 85 13.96 -7.89 -1.52
CA GLY A 85 15.34 -7.92 -1.95
C GLY A 85 16.19 -8.89 -1.15
N GLY A 86 15.58 -9.75 -0.42
CA GLY A 86 16.10 -10.61 0.61
C GLY A 86 17.54 -11.04 0.45
N PRO A 87 18.23 -11.43 1.47
CA PRO A 87 19.69 -11.44 1.53
C PRO A 87 20.29 -12.20 0.41
#